data_c885cdff7e02b3e1ecdb06c187c537ad
#
_entry.id   c885cdff7e02b3e1ecdb06c187c537ad
#
_cell.length_a   1.000
_cell.length_b   1.000
_cell.length_c   1.000
_cell.angle_alpha   90.00
_cell.angle_beta   90.00
_cell.angle_gamma   90.00
#
_symmetry.space_group_name_H-M   'P 1'
#
loop_
_entity.id
_entity.type
_entity.pdbx_description
1 polymer ?
#
loop_
_entity_poly.entity_id
_entity_poly.type
_entity_poly.pdbx_seq_one_letter_code
_entity_poly.pdbx_strand_id
1 'polypeptide(L)'
;GFEDQSTHSFLYRPLVDNFRKPPLLVRAHSGPTSFFDGSYNSEVQYWTSKGFFVAEVNYGGSSGFGKAYRERLNYKWGIVDSYDCKALALELIKSNLVDSEKVVIFGNSAGGLTALNCLLYGSIFKAAICKYPVIDLKDMQYNTHRFEKDYLNTLVGNFAKNHDDYINRSPINHIYKIKKPILLFHGKKDTVISYKQTLKVQEILAQNNKYSEVVFFENEGHGFKNIENKEVVMQKSQEFLKNTLNI
;
A
#
# COMPACT_ATOMS: atom_id res chain seq x y z
N GLY A 1 15.89 7.81 -2.15
CA GLY A 1 15.39 6.60 -1.48
C GLY A 1 16.04 6.37 -0.11
N PHE A 2 15.78 5.22 0.45
CA PHE A 2 16.32 4.82 1.76
C PHE A 2 17.87 4.80 1.76
N GLU A 3 18.49 5.32 2.81
CA GLU A 3 19.96 5.44 2.94
C GLU A 3 20.62 6.15 1.72
N ASP A 4 19.94 7.18 1.18
CA ASP A 4 20.38 7.99 0.03
C ASP A 4 20.57 7.19 -1.28
N GLN A 5 20.01 5.98 -1.35
CA GLN A 5 20.05 5.16 -2.55
C GLN A 5 18.93 5.53 -3.54
N SER A 6 19.18 5.32 -4.83
CA SER A 6 18.18 5.58 -5.88
C SER A 6 16.98 4.66 -5.78
N THR A 7 15.78 5.21 -6.01
CA THR A 7 14.52 4.47 -6.12
C THR A 7 13.94 4.66 -7.51
N HIS A 8 13.46 3.58 -8.13
CA HIS A 8 12.87 3.60 -9.46
C HIS A 8 11.36 3.72 -9.41
N SER A 9 10.77 4.38 -10.39
CA SER A 9 9.32 4.53 -10.47
C SER A 9 8.85 4.80 -11.89
N PHE A 10 7.61 4.41 -12.20
CA PHE A 10 6.89 4.90 -13.37
C PHE A 10 5.97 6.04 -12.94
N LEU A 11 6.01 7.13 -13.72
CA LEU A 11 5.25 8.34 -13.46
C LEU A 11 4.27 8.58 -14.60
N TYR A 12 3.00 8.68 -14.26
CA TYR A 12 1.91 8.91 -15.21
C TYR A 12 1.26 10.25 -14.92
N ARG A 13 1.38 11.16 -15.86
CA ARG A 13 0.77 12.49 -15.76
C ARG A 13 -0.75 12.39 -15.93
N PRO A 14 -1.52 13.30 -15.32
CA PRO A 14 -2.95 13.37 -15.58
C PRO A 14 -3.24 13.59 -17.06
N LEU A 15 -4.29 12.95 -17.57
CA LEU A 15 -4.76 13.12 -18.96
C LEU A 15 -5.62 14.37 -19.11
N VAL A 16 -6.12 14.93 -18.02
CA VAL A 16 -6.97 16.12 -17.95
C VAL A 16 -6.38 17.11 -16.98
N ASP A 17 -6.43 18.40 -17.32
CA ASP A 17 -5.89 19.49 -16.51
C ASP A 17 -7.01 20.12 -15.66
N ASN A 18 -7.55 19.33 -14.74
CA ASN A 18 -8.65 19.74 -13.86
C ASN A 18 -8.18 20.46 -12.58
N PHE A 19 -6.89 20.46 -12.30
CA PHE A 19 -6.33 21.01 -11.07
C PHE A 19 -5.12 21.89 -11.38
N ARG A 20 -4.98 23.00 -10.67
CA ARG A 20 -3.77 23.82 -10.73
C ARG A 20 -2.50 23.02 -10.41
N LYS A 21 -2.59 22.10 -9.45
CA LYS A 21 -1.62 21.05 -9.13
C LYS A 21 -2.41 19.77 -8.92
N PRO A 22 -2.09 18.69 -9.64
CA PRO A 22 -2.83 17.45 -9.52
C PRO A 22 -2.63 16.80 -8.16
N PRO A 23 -3.64 16.08 -7.63
CA PRO A 23 -3.47 15.17 -6.52
C PRO A 23 -2.53 14.02 -6.93
N LEU A 24 -1.73 13.53 -5.98
CA LEU A 24 -0.81 12.42 -6.18
C LEU A 24 -1.37 11.12 -5.62
N LEU A 25 -1.34 10.09 -6.44
CA LEU A 25 -1.65 8.73 -6.07
C LEU A 25 -0.38 7.87 -6.19
N VAL A 26 0.21 7.53 -5.04
CA VAL A 26 1.38 6.64 -4.95
C VAL A 26 0.91 5.20 -4.88
N ARG A 27 1.48 4.30 -5.68
CA ARG A 27 1.14 2.88 -5.69
C ARG A 27 2.34 2.04 -5.24
N ALA A 28 2.12 1.20 -4.22
CA ALA A 28 3.05 0.17 -3.79
C ALA A 28 2.59 -1.19 -4.35
N HIS A 29 3.49 -1.93 -5.02
CA HIS A 29 3.15 -3.20 -5.67
C HIS A 29 2.88 -4.33 -4.68
N SER A 30 2.14 -5.34 -5.14
CA SER A 30 1.97 -6.63 -4.45
C SER A 30 3.25 -7.45 -4.51
N GLY A 31 3.36 -8.47 -3.63
CA GLY A 31 4.56 -9.31 -3.53
C GLY A 31 5.78 -8.46 -3.15
N PRO A 32 6.36 -8.63 -1.97
CA PRO A 32 7.34 -7.66 -1.48
C PRO A 32 8.54 -7.47 -2.44
N THR A 33 8.89 -8.49 -3.22
CA THR A 33 9.96 -8.44 -4.23
C THR A 33 9.44 -8.52 -5.68
N SER A 34 8.17 -8.19 -5.93
CA SER A 34 7.63 -8.01 -7.28
C SER A 34 8.12 -6.69 -7.87
N PHE A 35 7.47 -6.19 -8.93
CA PHE A 35 7.77 -4.90 -9.54
C PHE A 35 6.63 -4.45 -10.45
N PHE A 36 6.58 -3.16 -10.74
CA PHE A 36 5.82 -2.60 -11.85
C PHE A 36 6.72 -2.58 -13.09
N ASP A 37 6.22 -3.05 -14.21
CA ASP A 37 6.97 -3.15 -15.48
C ASP A 37 6.62 -2.04 -16.49
N GLY A 38 5.71 -1.13 -16.09
CA GLY A 38 5.24 -0.05 -16.94
C GLY A 38 4.24 -0.47 -18.02
N SER A 39 3.77 -1.73 -18.00
CA SER A 39 2.75 -2.21 -18.93
C SER A 39 1.41 -1.49 -18.74
N TYR A 40 0.51 -1.62 -19.74
CA TYR A 40 -0.82 -1.03 -19.66
C TYR A 40 -1.58 -1.50 -18.42
N ASN A 41 -2.07 -0.55 -17.64
CA ASN A 41 -2.86 -0.78 -16.45
C ASN A 41 -4.13 0.10 -16.48
N SER A 42 -5.30 -0.54 -16.58
CA SER A 42 -6.59 0.17 -16.67
C SER A 42 -6.88 1.02 -15.42
N GLU A 43 -6.44 0.59 -14.23
CA GLU A 43 -6.61 1.37 -13.00
C GLU A 43 -5.75 2.66 -13.03
N VAL A 44 -4.53 2.59 -13.54
CA VAL A 44 -3.68 3.78 -13.77
C VAL A 44 -4.35 4.74 -14.75
N GLN A 45 -4.84 4.21 -15.91
CA GLN A 45 -5.52 5.03 -16.91
C GLN A 45 -6.80 5.66 -16.37
N TYR A 46 -7.55 4.94 -15.55
CA TYR A 46 -8.73 5.51 -14.89
C TYR A 46 -8.35 6.70 -14.00
N TRP A 47 -7.35 6.57 -13.13
CA TRP A 47 -6.98 7.66 -12.23
C TRP A 47 -6.37 8.86 -12.97
N THR A 48 -5.55 8.63 -14.00
CA THR A 48 -5.03 9.73 -14.81
C THR A 48 -6.13 10.46 -15.58
N SER A 49 -7.18 9.75 -16.05
CA SER A 49 -8.36 10.36 -16.67
C SER A 49 -9.21 11.18 -15.69
N LYS A 50 -9.07 10.95 -14.38
CA LYS A 50 -9.70 11.74 -13.31
C LYS A 50 -8.84 12.91 -12.83
N GLY A 51 -7.70 13.16 -13.47
CA GLY A 51 -6.81 14.27 -13.14
C GLY A 51 -5.77 13.96 -12.06
N PHE A 52 -5.60 12.71 -11.66
CA PHE A 52 -4.56 12.32 -10.73
C PHE A 52 -3.21 12.15 -11.42
N PHE A 53 -2.15 12.61 -10.78
CA PHE A 53 -0.80 12.14 -11.07
C PHE A 53 -0.62 10.78 -10.38
N VAL A 54 -0.23 9.74 -11.13
CA VAL A 54 -0.04 8.40 -10.58
C VAL A 54 1.44 8.06 -10.60
N ALA A 55 1.95 7.54 -9.49
CA ALA A 55 3.34 7.10 -9.35
C ALA A 55 3.38 5.64 -8.88
N GLU A 56 3.88 4.74 -9.71
CA GLU A 56 4.13 3.33 -9.39
C GLU A 56 5.56 3.20 -8.89
N VAL A 57 5.73 2.85 -7.61
CA VAL A 57 7.03 2.81 -6.94
C VAL A 57 7.63 1.42 -7.00
N ASN A 58 8.77 1.30 -7.64
CA ASN A 58 9.64 0.12 -7.55
C ASN A 58 10.66 0.37 -6.42
N TYR A 59 10.20 0.24 -5.18
CA TYR A 59 11.03 0.45 -3.99
C TYR A 59 12.19 -0.54 -3.90
N GLY A 60 13.19 -0.24 -3.08
CA GLY A 60 14.31 -1.15 -2.80
C GLY A 60 13.78 -2.50 -2.33
N GLY A 61 14.09 -3.55 -3.10
CA GLY A 61 13.49 -4.88 -2.97
C GLY A 61 12.77 -5.36 -4.22
N SER A 62 12.38 -4.44 -5.12
CA SER A 62 11.73 -4.80 -6.38
C SER A 62 12.67 -5.60 -7.29
N SER A 63 12.10 -6.61 -7.95
CA SER A 63 12.78 -7.36 -9.01
C SER A 63 12.96 -6.50 -10.28
N GLY A 64 13.77 -6.98 -11.24
CA GLY A 64 14.01 -6.27 -12.50
C GLY A 64 15.17 -5.26 -12.46
N PHE A 65 15.67 -4.88 -11.29
CA PHE A 65 16.75 -3.91 -11.08
C PHE A 65 18.05 -4.55 -10.58
N GLY A 66 18.18 -5.87 -10.72
CA GLY A 66 19.35 -6.63 -10.31
C GLY A 66 19.30 -7.13 -8.85
N LYS A 67 20.23 -8.03 -8.52
CA LYS A 67 20.28 -8.71 -7.23
C LYS A 67 20.48 -7.72 -6.07
N ALA A 68 21.44 -6.81 -6.19
CA ALA A 68 21.76 -5.84 -5.14
C ALA A 68 20.55 -4.95 -4.79
N TYR A 69 19.76 -4.54 -5.79
CA TYR A 69 18.54 -3.76 -5.57
C TYR A 69 17.47 -4.57 -4.83
N ARG A 70 17.27 -5.83 -5.24
CA ARG A 70 16.30 -6.72 -4.59
C ARG A 70 16.69 -7.03 -3.15
N GLU A 71 17.98 -7.21 -2.86
CA GLU A 71 18.47 -7.51 -1.51
C GLU A 71 18.39 -6.34 -0.54
N ARG A 72 18.10 -5.12 -1.00
CA ARG A 72 17.86 -3.95 -0.13
C ARG A 72 16.69 -4.16 0.85
N LEU A 73 15.74 -5.03 0.52
CA LEU A 73 14.61 -5.34 1.37
C LEU A 73 14.91 -6.42 2.43
N ASN A 74 16.04 -7.13 2.31
CA ASN A 74 16.41 -8.17 3.27
C ASN A 74 16.48 -7.57 4.68
N TYR A 75 15.75 -8.19 5.61
CA TYR A 75 15.59 -7.76 7.00
C TYR A 75 14.98 -6.36 7.18
N LYS A 76 14.49 -5.72 6.11
CA LYS A 76 14.02 -4.32 6.13
C LYS A 76 12.62 -4.14 5.50
N TRP A 77 11.87 -5.22 5.25
CA TRP A 77 10.49 -5.10 4.76
C TRP A 77 9.61 -4.37 5.78
N GLY A 78 8.79 -3.45 5.31
CA GLY A 78 8.03 -2.50 6.10
C GLY A 78 8.81 -1.22 6.46
N ILE A 79 10.11 -1.15 6.13
CA ILE A 79 10.97 0.02 6.36
C ILE A 79 11.39 0.65 5.03
N VAL A 80 12.17 -0.08 4.22
CA VAL A 80 12.71 0.43 2.94
C VAL A 80 11.60 0.79 1.97
N ASP A 81 10.63 -0.10 1.81
CA ASP A 81 9.48 0.07 0.93
C ASP A 81 8.64 1.31 1.31
N SER A 82 8.37 1.50 2.60
CA SER A 82 7.63 2.67 3.10
C SER A 82 8.42 3.96 2.95
N TYR A 83 9.73 3.92 3.22
CA TYR A 83 10.61 5.07 3.07
C TYR A 83 10.71 5.51 1.61
N ASP A 84 10.91 4.56 0.69
CA ASP A 84 11.05 4.83 -0.74
C ASP A 84 9.77 5.42 -1.35
N CYS A 85 8.59 4.92 -0.94
CA CYS A 85 7.30 5.50 -1.33
C CYS A 85 7.17 6.96 -0.85
N LYS A 86 7.57 7.23 0.40
CA LYS A 86 7.57 8.58 0.97
C LYS A 86 8.59 9.49 0.27
N ALA A 87 9.80 8.99 0.01
CA ALA A 87 10.86 9.77 -0.63
C ALA A 87 10.46 10.21 -2.05
N LEU A 88 9.84 9.32 -2.84
CA LEU A 88 9.29 9.68 -4.15
C LEU A 88 8.23 10.77 -4.04
N ALA A 89 7.27 10.62 -3.14
CA ALA A 89 6.22 11.62 -2.98
C ALA A 89 6.79 13.00 -2.59
N LEU A 90 7.78 13.04 -1.68
CA LEU A 90 8.47 14.28 -1.32
C LEU A 90 9.22 14.91 -2.49
N GLU A 91 9.84 14.12 -3.36
CA GLU A 91 10.54 14.64 -4.54
C GLU A 91 9.55 15.25 -5.55
N LEU A 92 8.40 14.60 -5.78
CA LEU A 92 7.36 15.15 -6.65
C LEU A 92 6.75 16.45 -6.11
N ILE A 93 6.59 16.56 -4.79
CA ILE A 93 6.16 17.79 -4.11
C ILE A 93 7.21 18.87 -4.28
N LYS A 94 8.48 18.58 -3.97
CA LYS A 94 9.62 19.51 -4.09
C LYS A 94 9.79 20.01 -5.52
N SER A 95 9.59 19.13 -6.50
CA SER A 95 9.62 19.47 -7.93
C SER A 95 8.38 20.23 -8.40
N ASN A 96 7.46 20.56 -7.50
CA ASN A 96 6.23 21.32 -7.78
C ASN A 96 5.28 20.66 -8.80
N LEU A 97 5.35 19.34 -8.93
CA LEU A 97 4.57 18.57 -9.89
C LEU A 97 3.18 18.18 -9.38
N VAL A 98 3.01 18.14 -8.05
CA VAL A 98 1.78 17.66 -7.38
C VAL A 98 1.40 18.56 -6.20
N ASP A 99 0.15 18.44 -5.74
CA ASP A 99 -0.36 19.14 -4.56
C ASP A 99 0.07 18.40 -3.28
N SER A 100 0.85 19.06 -2.41
CA SER A 100 1.31 18.51 -1.13
C SER A 100 0.18 18.16 -0.16
N GLU A 101 -0.98 18.82 -0.30
CA GLU A 101 -2.14 18.57 0.54
C GLU A 101 -3.03 17.44 0.01
N LYS A 102 -2.71 16.87 -1.16
CA LYS A 102 -3.54 15.86 -1.85
C LYS A 102 -2.71 14.64 -2.26
N VAL A 103 -1.94 14.07 -1.32
CA VAL A 103 -1.10 12.89 -1.53
C VAL A 103 -1.72 11.69 -0.84
N VAL A 104 -2.01 10.62 -1.60
CA VAL A 104 -2.57 9.36 -1.10
C VAL A 104 -1.72 8.18 -1.52
N ILE A 105 -1.84 7.07 -0.77
CA ILE A 105 -1.12 5.84 -1.08
C ILE A 105 -2.07 4.68 -1.30
N PHE A 106 -1.80 3.88 -2.32
CA PHE A 106 -2.49 2.64 -2.65
C PHE A 106 -1.56 1.44 -2.47
N GLY A 107 -2.10 0.36 -1.89
CA GLY A 107 -1.34 -0.87 -1.77
C GLY A 107 -2.21 -2.12 -1.75
N ASN A 108 -1.74 -3.16 -2.44
CA ASN A 108 -2.42 -4.45 -2.46
C ASN A 108 -1.52 -5.49 -1.80
N SER A 109 -2.09 -6.42 -1.01
CA SER A 109 -1.32 -7.50 -0.39
C SER A 109 -0.11 -6.95 0.38
N ALA A 110 1.11 -7.31 0.00
CA ALA A 110 2.35 -6.76 0.58
C ALA A 110 2.45 -5.22 0.49
N GLY A 111 2.00 -4.64 -0.64
CA GLY A 111 1.91 -3.18 -0.79
C GLY A 111 0.92 -2.53 0.18
N GLY A 112 -0.05 -3.30 0.68
CA GLY A 112 -0.95 -2.85 1.73
C GLY A 112 -0.24 -2.64 3.07
N LEU A 113 0.71 -3.51 3.43
CA LEU A 113 1.59 -3.31 4.58
C LEU A 113 2.42 -2.03 4.41
N THR A 114 3.02 -1.85 3.23
CA THR A 114 3.75 -0.64 2.87
C THR A 114 2.89 0.62 3.03
N ALA A 115 1.65 0.60 2.50
CA ALA A 115 0.75 1.74 2.56
C ALA A 115 0.34 2.10 4.00
N LEU A 116 0.02 1.11 4.82
CA LEU A 116 -0.33 1.33 6.22
C LEU A 116 0.87 1.82 7.04
N ASN A 117 2.06 1.28 6.80
CA ASN A 117 3.29 1.76 7.44
C ASN A 117 3.65 3.20 7.01
N CYS A 118 3.36 3.59 5.76
CA CYS A 118 3.50 4.98 5.32
C CYS A 118 2.62 5.94 6.13
N LEU A 119 1.42 5.53 6.55
CA LEU A 119 0.57 6.33 7.43
C LEU A 119 1.06 6.36 8.87
N LEU A 120 1.71 5.29 9.34
CA LEU A 120 2.26 5.20 10.70
C LEU A 120 3.53 6.04 10.87
N TYR A 121 4.44 5.95 9.88
CA TYR A 121 5.78 6.57 9.99
C TYR A 121 5.93 7.88 9.21
N GLY A 122 4.89 8.35 8.54
CA GLY A 122 4.96 9.54 7.71
C GLY A 122 3.69 10.36 7.69
N SER A 123 3.84 11.68 7.67
CA SER A 123 2.70 12.61 7.71
C SER A 123 2.27 13.18 6.36
N ILE A 124 3.00 12.89 5.27
CA ILE A 124 2.68 13.49 3.95
C ILE A 124 1.44 12.88 3.31
N PHE A 125 1.17 11.58 3.57
CA PHE A 125 -0.01 10.91 3.04
C PHE A 125 -1.26 11.34 3.80
N LYS A 126 -2.30 11.74 3.06
CA LYS A 126 -3.58 12.16 3.63
C LYS A 126 -4.54 11.00 3.86
N ALA A 127 -4.35 9.91 3.12
CA ALA A 127 -5.14 8.68 3.22
C ALA A 127 -4.41 7.48 2.64
N ALA A 128 -4.92 6.28 2.93
CA ALA A 128 -4.52 5.05 2.25
C ALA A 128 -5.74 4.28 1.74
N ILE A 129 -5.57 3.61 0.59
CA ILE A 129 -6.52 2.63 0.07
C ILE A 129 -5.77 1.30 -0.09
N CYS A 130 -6.29 0.24 0.55
CA CYS A 130 -5.64 -1.07 0.53
C CYS A 130 -6.61 -2.16 0.12
N LYS A 131 -6.15 -3.08 -0.73
CA LYS A 131 -6.89 -4.27 -1.13
C LYS A 131 -6.20 -5.51 -0.54
N TYR A 132 -6.95 -6.32 0.20
CA TYR A 132 -6.46 -7.55 0.86
C TYR A 132 -5.05 -7.40 1.48
N PRO A 133 -4.84 -6.37 2.34
CA PRO A 133 -3.51 -6.03 2.82
C PRO A 133 -2.92 -7.07 3.77
N VAL A 134 -1.60 -7.22 3.74
CA VAL A 134 -0.86 -7.79 4.87
C VAL A 134 -0.90 -6.78 6.00
N ILE A 135 -1.37 -7.20 7.18
CA ILE A 135 -1.51 -6.32 8.34
C ILE A 135 -0.78 -6.88 9.57
N ASP A 136 -0.64 -8.20 9.63
CA ASP A 136 -0.03 -8.93 10.73
C ASP A 136 1.04 -9.90 10.19
N LEU A 137 2.30 -9.55 10.35
CA LEU A 137 3.44 -10.36 9.93
C LEU A 137 3.58 -11.63 10.78
N LYS A 138 3.17 -11.56 12.06
CA LYS A 138 3.17 -12.73 12.93
C LYS A 138 2.14 -13.76 12.47
N ASP A 139 0.91 -13.32 12.17
CA ASP A 139 -0.11 -14.21 11.62
C ASP A 139 0.35 -14.80 10.28
N MET A 140 0.98 -14.01 9.43
CA MET A 140 1.56 -14.48 8.18
C MET A 140 2.64 -15.54 8.42
N GLN A 141 3.52 -15.42 9.40
CA GLN A 141 4.55 -16.40 9.73
C GLN A 141 3.96 -17.78 10.11
N TYR A 142 2.83 -17.79 10.81
CA TYR A 142 2.20 -19.03 11.26
C TYR A 142 1.26 -19.66 10.22
N ASN A 143 0.56 -18.85 9.44
CA ASN A 143 -0.53 -19.26 8.56
C ASN A 143 -0.17 -19.24 7.07
N THR A 144 1.06 -18.81 6.72
CA THR A 144 1.51 -18.82 5.33
C THR A 144 1.85 -20.24 4.84
N HIS A 145 1.83 -20.41 3.53
CA HIS A 145 2.18 -21.68 2.89
C HIS A 145 3.62 -22.08 3.21
N ARG A 146 3.89 -23.38 3.35
CA ARG A 146 5.21 -23.94 3.76
C ARG A 146 6.39 -23.33 2.96
N PHE A 147 6.20 -23.04 1.68
CA PHE A 147 7.23 -22.47 0.82
C PHE A 147 7.54 -20.99 1.09
N GLU A 148 6.68 -20.27 1.83
CA GLU A 148 6.85 -18.83 2.11
C GLU A 148 7.45 -18.57 3.51
N LYS A 149 7.57 -19.58 4.38
CA LYS A 149 8.14 -19.39 5.73
C LYS A 149 9.58 -18.89 5.69
N ASP A 150 10.41 -19.44 4.82
CA ASP A 150 11.81 -19.03 4.67
C ASP A 150 11.92 -17.65 4.01
N TYR A 151 10.91 -17.26 3.22
CA TYR A 151 10.85 -15.97 2.60
C TYR A 151 10.68 -14.83 3.62
N LEU A 152 9.83 -15.02 4.63
CA LEU A 152 9.72 -14.06 5.74
C LEU A 152 11.01 -13.96 6.56
N ASN A 153 11.72 -15.08 6.75
CA ASN A 153 13.03 -15.06 7.39
C ASN A 153 14.04 -14.16 6.65
N THR A 154 13.96 -14.09 5.32
CA THR A 154 14.80 -13.20 4.52
C THR A 154 14.36 -11.74 4.63
N LEU A 155 13.06 -11.47 4.66
CA LEU A 155 12.52 -10.12 4.60
C LEU A 155 12.46 -9.41 5.95
N VAL A 156 12.22 -10.17 7.03
CA VAL A 156 12.03 -9.63 8.38
C VAL A 156 13.09 -10.16 9.34
N GLY A 157 13.51 -11.41 9.14
CA GLY A 157 14.44 -12.13 10.02
C GLY A 157 13.79 -13.37 10.64
N ASN A 158 14.61 -14.18 11.28
CA ASN A 158 14.12 -15.35 11.99
C ASN A 158 13.19 -14.94 13.13
N PHE A 159 11.96 -15.46 13.14
CA PHE A 159 10.92 -15.05 14.08
C PHE A 159 11.33 -15.14 15.55
N ALA A 160 12.04 -16.20 15.94
CA ALA A 160 12.47 -16.40 17.33
C ALA A 160 13.51 -15.35 17.78
N LYS A 161 14.34 -14.84 16.85
CA LYS A 161 15.38 -13.85 17.13
C LYS A 161 14.94 -12.43 16.87
N ASN A 162 13.99 -12.21 15.96
CA ASN A 162 13.54 -10.91 15.49
C ASN A 162 12.06 -10.67 15.83
N HIS A 163 11.55 -11.24 16.92
CA HIS A 163 10.14 -11.14 17.30
C HIS A 163 9.65 -9.68 17.33
N ASP A 164 10.44 -8.77 17.86
CA ASP A 164 10.09 -7.36 17.96
C ASP A 164 9.96 -6.69 16.58
N ASP A 165 10.73 -7.10 15.58
CA ASP A 165 10.60 -6.61 14.21
C ASP A 165 9.24 -7.00 13.61
N TYR A 166 8.78 -8.24 13.85
CA TYR A 166 7.45 -8.67 13.42
C TYR A 166 6.34 -7.86 14.09
N ILE A 167 6.46 -7.58 15.38
CA ILE A 167 5.48 -6.77 16.11
C ILE A 167 5.51 -5.32 15.66
N ASN A 168 6.69 -4.70 15.60
CA ASN A 168 6.84 -3.27 15.31
C ASN A 168 6.48 -2.91 13.86
N ARG A 169 6.69 -3.83 12.91
CA ARG A 169 6.38 -3.62 11.49
C ARG A 169 4.98 -4.10 11.08
N SER A 170 4.24 -4.75 11.99
CA SER A 170 2.86 -5.15 11.76
C SER A 170 1.89 -4.01 12.04
N PRO A 171 1.20 -3.46 11.03
CA PRO A 171 0.25 -2.36 11.23
C PRO A 171 -0.80 -2.64 12.28
N ILE A 172 -1.26 -3.88 12.46
CA ILE A 172 -2.30 -4.25 13.42
C ILE A 172 -1.99 -3.80 14.84
N ASN A 173 -0.71 -3.82 15.22
CA ASN A 173 -0.27 -3.46 16.57
C ASN A 173 -0.26 -1.93 16.81
N HIS A 174 -0.36 -1.14 15.74
CA HIS A 174 -0.21 0.30 15.79
C HIS A 174 -1.35 1.06 15.10
N ILE A 175 -2.31 0.35 14.50
CA ILE A 175 -3.37 0.93 13.67
C ILE A 175 -4.19 2.00 14.42
N TYR A 176 -4.33 1.88 15.74
CA TYR A 176 -5.00 2.86 16.61
C TYR A 176 -4.32 4.24 16.61
N LYS A 177 -3.05 4.31 16.21
CA LYS A 177 -2.29 5.57 16.08
C LYS A 177 -2.62 6.32 14.79
N ILE A 178 -3.14 5.64 13.78
CA ILE A 178 -3.47 6.26 12.49
C ILE A 178 -4.74 7.09 12.64
N LYS A 179 -4.60 8.41 12.43
CA LYS A 179 -5.71 9.37 12.45
C LYS A 179 -6.17 9.78 11.04
N LYS A 180 -5.45 9.31 10.02
CA LYS A 180 -5.77 9.57 8.61
C LYS A 180 -6.80 8.56 8.11
N PRO A 181 -7.70 8.94 7.19
CA PRO A 181 -8.68 8.03 6.61
C PRO A 181 -8.04 6.82 5.94
N ILE A 182 -8.66 5.66 6.09
CA ILE A 182 -8.24 4.40 5.47
C ILE A 182 -9.46 3.75 4.84
N LEU A 183 -9.33 3.31 3.58
CA LEU A 183 -10.31 2.47 2.91
C LEU A 183 -9.71 1.10 2.66
N LEU A 184 -10.33 0.06 3.21
CA LEU A 184 -9.88 -1.33 3.08
C LEU A 184 -10.92 -2.17 2.32
N PHE A 185 -10.41 -3.01 1.41
CA PHE A 185 -11.21 -4.02 0.72
C PHE A 185 -10.64 -5.41 0.98
N HIS A 186 -11.48 -6.40 1.30
CA HIS A 186 -11.02 -7.77 1.52
C HIS A 186 -12.06 -8.80 1.07
N GLY A 187 -11.60 -9.88 0.43
CA GLY A 187 -12.41 -11.02 0.08
C GLY A 187 -12.50 -12.03 1.23
N LYS A 188 -13.69 -12.47 1.59
CA LYS A 188 -13.86 -13.44 2.71
C LYS A 188 -13.36 -14.85 2.38
N LYS A 189 -13.16 -15.17 1.07
CA LYS A 189 -12.55 -16.44 0.61
C LYS A 189 -11.04 -16.31 0.37
N ASP A 190 -10.38 -15.28 0.89
CA ASP A 190 -8.94 -15.11 0.79
C ASP A 190 -8.21 -16.20 1.61
N THR A 191 -7.46 -17.05 0.90
CA THR A 191 -6.68 -18.15 1.48
C THR A 191 -5.20 -17.81 1.65
N VAL A 192 -4.77 -16.64 1.18
CA VAL A 192 -3.39 -16.14 1.29
C VAL A 192 -3.24 -15.26 2.51
N ILE A 193 -4.10 -14.24 2.61
CA ILE A 193 -4.17 -13.34 3.77
C ILE A 193 -5.56 -13.45 4.38
N SER A 194 -5.64 -13.90 5.62
CA SER A 194 -6.92 -14.06 6.29
C SER A 194 -7.65 -12.72 6.45
N TYR A 195 -8.88 -12.64 5.94
CA TYR A 195 -9.73 -11.46 6.13
C TYR A 195 -9.99 -11.12 7.61
N LYS A 196 -9.78 -12.08 8.51
CA LYS A 196 -9.89 -11.86 9.97
C LYS A 196 -8.91 -10.83 10.49
N GLN A 197 -7.75 -10.64 9.83
CA GLN A 197 -6.84 -9.53 10.15
C GLN A 197 -7.53 -8.18 9.89
N THR A 198 -8.18 -8.03 8.72
CA THR A 198 -8.90 -6.81 8.37
C THR A 198 -10.14 -6.59 9.25
N LEU A 199 -10.82 -7.66 9.67
CA LEU A 199 -11.94 -7.57 10.62
C LEU A 199 -11.50 -6.98 11.96
N LYS A 200 -10.38 -7.45 12.54
CA LYS A 200 -9.81 -6.87 13.77
C LYS A 200 -9.46 -5.39 13.59
N VAL A 201 -8.89 -5.03 12.43
CA VAL A 201 -8.60 -3.63 12.12
C VAL A 201 -9.88 -2.80 12.03
N GLN A 202 -10.95 -3.31 11.44
CA GLN A 202 -12.25 -2.63 11.39
C GLN A 202 -12.76 -2.29 12.79
N GLU A 203 -12.69 -3.23 13.73
CA GLU A 203 -13.09 -3.03 15.13
C GLU A 203 -12.30 -1.91 15.80
N ILE A 204 -10.98 -1.86 15.59
CA ILE A 204 -10.10 -0.82 16.14
C ILE A 204 -10.39 0.54 15.49
N LEU A 205 -10.56 0.58 14.17
CA LEU A 205 -10.82 1.81 13.43
C LEU A 205 -12.21 2.40 13.79
N ALA A 206 -13.22 1.57 13.98
CA ALA A 206 -14.54 2.01 14.39
C ALA A 206 -14.52 2.82 15.70
N GLN A 207 -13.59 2.51 16.59
CA GLN A 207 -13.43 3.21 17.87
C GLN A 207 -12.54 4.46 17.77
N ASN A 208 -11.58 4.47 16.86
CA ASN A 208 -10.48 5.43 16.84
C ASN A 208 -10.44 6.32 15.61
N ASN A 209 -11.07 5.92 14.51
CA ASN A 209 -10.99 6.62 13.22
C ASN A 209 -12.30 6.48 12.41
N LYS A 210 -13.25 7.37 12.69
CA LYS A 210 -14.58 7.40 12.06
C LYS A 210 -14.59 7.69 10.56
N TYR A 211 -13.48 8.11 9.99
CA TYR A 211 -13.35 8.40 8.56
C TYR A 211 -12.82 7.21 7.76
N SER A 212 -12.59 6.07 8.43
CA SER A 212 -12.14 4.85 7.78
C SER A 212 -13.31 3.94 7.45
N GLU A 213 -13.22 3.27 6.30
CA GLU A 213 -14.22 2.33 5.80
C GLU A 213 -13.58 0.99 5.47
N VAL A 214 -14.32 -0.09 5.74
CA VAL A 214 -13.91 -1.45 5.39
C VAL A 214 -15.03 -2.12 4.60
N VAL A 215 -14.71 -2.70 3.45
CA VAL A 215 -15.63 -3.37 2.55
C VAL A 215 -15.20 -4.83 2.39
N PHE A 216 -16.09 -5.76 2.72
CA PHE A 216 -15.87 -7.18 2.51
C PHE A 216 -16.68 -7.71 1.32
N PHE A 217 -16.05 -8.61 0.55
CA PHE A 217 -16.69 -9.33 -0.54
C PHE A 217 -16.80 -10.81 -0.19
N GLU A 218 -18.02 -11.33 -0.11
CA GLU A 218 -18.31 -12.70 0.34
C GLU A 218 -17.64 -13.79 -0.51
N ASN A 219 -17.56 -13.56 -1.83
CA ASN A 219 -17.14 -14.57 -2.79
C ASN A 219 -15.78 -14.30 -3.44
N GLU A 220 -15.04 -13.27 -2.98
CA GLU A 220 -13.71 -12.97 -3.49
C GLU A 220 -12.60 -13.61 -2.62
N GLY A 221 -11.49 -13.95 -3.30
CA GLY A 221 -10.26 -14.45 -2.68
C GLY A 221 -9.16 -13.39 -2.65
N HIS A 222 -7.90 -13.83 -2.75
CA HIS A 222 -6.73 -12.96 -2.84
C HIS A 222 -6.63 -12.36 -4.25
N GLY A 223 -7.23 -11.20 -4.44
CA GLY A 223 -7.48 -10.57 -5.73
C GLY A 223 -8.95 -10.69 -6.14
N PHE A 224 -9.52 -9.59 -6.64
CA PHE A 224 -10.94 -9.54 -7.02
C PHE A 224 -11.08 -9.92 -8.48
N LYS A 225 -11.94 -10.91 -8.75
CA LYS A 225 -12.18 -11.47 -10.10
C LYS A 225 -13.51 -10.99 -10.68
N ASN A 226 -14.56 -10.90 -9.84
CA ASN A 226 -15.87 -10.47 -10.26
C ASN A 226 -15.84 -9.00 -10.71
N ILE A 227 -16.41 -8.71 -11.88
CA ILE A 227 -16.41 -7.38 -12.48
C ILE A 227 -17.20 -6.37 -11.64
N GLU A 228 -18.35 -6.78 -11.09
CA GLU A 228 -19.20 -5.94 -10.25
C GLU A 228 -18.45 -5.51 -8.97
N ASN A 229 -17.69 -6.43 -8.36
CA ASN A 229 -16.88 -6.12 -7.20
C ASN A 229 -15.72 -5.16 -7.54
N LYS A 230 -15.11 -5.29 -8.73
CA LYS A 230 -14.10 -4.33 -9.21
C LYS A 230 -14.70 -2.94 -9.43
N GLU A 231 -15.90 -2.86 -9.96
CA GLU A 231 -16.63 -1.60 -10.12
C GLU A 231 -16.92 -0.96 -8.75
N VAL A 232 -17.40 -1.74 -7.77
CA VAL A 232 -17.60 -1.28 -6.40
C VAL A 232 -16.30 -0.74 -5.80
N VAL A 233 -15.16 -1.43 -5.99
CA VAL A 233 -13.85 -0.96 -5.54
C VAL A 233 -13.51 0.40 -6.14
N MET A 234 -13.70 0.56 -7.45
CA MET A 234 -13.38 1.81 -8.15
C MET A 234 -14.30 2.95 -7.70
N GLN A 235 -15.62 2.72 -7.62
CA GLN A 235 -16.61 3.71 -7.20
C GLN A 235 -16.36 4.19 -5.77
N LYS A 236 -16.21 3.24 -4.82
CA LYS A 236 -15.93 3.57 -3.43
C LYS A 236 -14.58 4.27 -3.25
N SER A 237 -13.56 3.86 -3.99
CA SER A 237 -12.26 4.53 -3.97
C SER A 237 -12.38 5.99 -4.47
N GLN A 238 -13.14 6.23 -5.54
CA GLN A 238 -13.36 7.57 -6.06
C GLN A 238 -14.14 8.45 -5.06
N GLU A 239 -15.21 7.92 -4.49
CA GLU A 239 -16.00 8.62 -3.47
C GLU A 239 -15.16 8.96 -2.23
N PHE A 240 -14.40 7.98 -1.73
CA PHE A 240 -13.50 8.15 -0.60
C PHE A 240 -12.46 9.25 -0.87
N LEU A 241 -11.85 9.27 -2.06
CA LEU A 241 -10.86 10.28 -2.42
C LEU A 241 -11.48 11.67 -2.58
N LYS A 242 -12.67 11.78 -3.18
CA LYS A 242 -13.40 13.05 -3.27
C LYS A 242 -13.64 13.66 -1.89
N ASN A 243 -14.15 12.85 -0.97
CA ASN A 243 -14.47 13.29 0.39
C ASN A 243 -13.21 13.63 1.20
N THR A 244 -12.15 12.83 1.05
CA THR A 244 -10.91 13.00 1.82
C THR A 244 -10.05 14.16 1.33
N LEU A 245 -10.02 14.40 0.03
CA LEU A 245 -9.18 15.42 -0.60
C LEU A 245 -9.95 16.72 -0.94
N ASN A 246 -11.26 16.75 -0.71
CA ASN A 246 -12.16 17.87 -1.07
C ASN A 246 -12.02 18.27 -2.55
N ILE A 247 -12.22 17.29 -3.46
CA ILE A 247 -12.09 17.44 -4.92
C ILE A 247 -13.32 16.96 -5.67
#